data_e0b1a49934ab21af1db2123d79f625fc
#
_entry.id   e0b1a49934ab21af1db2123d79f625fc
#
_cell.length_a   1.000
_cell.length_b   1.000
_cell.length_c   1.000
_cell.angle_alpha   90.00
_cell.angle_beta   90.00
_cell.angle_gamma   90.00
#
_symmetry.space_group_name_H-M   'P 1'
#
loop_
_entity.id
_entity.type
_entity.pdbx_description
1 polymer ?
#
loop_
_entity_poly.entity_id
_entity_poly.type
_entity_poly.pdbx_seq_one_letter_code
_entity_poly.pdbx_strand_id
1 'polypeptide(L)'
;MKRPILSEMSSGANYKGFRVRGLAVSNPATGFWTPCADVRTRADRRRLCLLRDPSHVYLNGQEAQRHAIAMAEIWIDGQYPAGIGGIP
;
A
#
# COMPACT_ATOMS: atom_id res chain seq x y z
N MET A 1 -8.86 -20.32 23.42
CA MET A 1 -9.12 -20.57 22.00
C MET A 1 -8.52 -19.43 21.16
N LYS A 2 -7.80 -19.77 20.14
CA LYS A 2 -7.18 -18.75 19.27
C LYS A 2 -8.10 -18.40 18.13
N ARG A 3 -8.27 -17.11 17.90
CA ARG A 3 -8.95 -16.65 16.69
C ARG A 3 -8.02 -16.80 15.50
N PRO A 4 -8.56 -17.07 14.30
CA PRO A 4 -7.75 -16.96 13.11
C PRO A 4 -7.22 -15.53 13.00
N ILE A 5 -5.95 -15.41 12.76
CA ILE A 5 -5.31 -14.10 12.59
C ILE A 5 -5.06 -13.93 11.10
N LEU A 6 -5.54 -12.82 10.55
CA LEU A 6 -5.19 -12.45 9.18
C LEU A 6 -3.70 -12.19 9.13
N SER A 7 -3.02 -12.91 8.26
CA SER A 7 -1.62 -12.63 8.01
C SER A 7 -1.50 -11.33 7.24
N GLU A 8 -0.59 -10.48 7.67
CA GLU A 8 -0.34 -9.20 7.04
C GLU A 8 1.15 -9.03 6.83
N MET A 9 1.53 -8.63 5.64
CA MET A 9 2.89 -8.25 5.31
C MET A 9 2.91 -6.78 4.94
N SER A 10 3.97 -6.08 5.33
CA SER A 10 4.09 -4.67 4.99
C SER A 10 5.52 -4.31 4.67
N SER A 11 5.68 -3.36 3.76
CA SER A 11 6.96 -2.76 3.45
C SER A 11 6.76 -1.28 3.20
N GLY A 12 7.74 -0.46 3.56
CA GLY A 12 7.67 0.97 3.42
C GLY A 12 8.59 1.49 2.35
N ALA A 13 8.20 2.57 1.71
CA ALA A 13 9.00 3.27 0.73
C ALA A 13 8.70 4.76 0.80
N ASN A 14 9.66 5.58 0.39
CA ASN A 14 9.45 7.01 0.23
C ASN A 14 9.31 7.31 -1.26
N TYR A 15 8.33 8.13 -1.60
CA TYR A 15 8.08 8.47 -2.99
C TYR A 15 7.58 9.90 -3.09
N LYS A 16 8.35 10.76 -3.72
CA LYS A 16 8.00 12.17 -3.99
C LYS A 16 7.53 12.93 -2.75
N GLY A 17 8.18 12.68 -1.60
CA GLY A 17 7.83 13.33 -0.34
C GLY A 17 6.72 12.67 0.44
N PHE A 18 6.23 11.52 -0.04
CA PHE A 18 5.22 10.73 0.65
C PHE A 18 5.83 9.48 1.25
N ARG A 19 5.23 9.01 2.30
CA ARG A 19 5.51 7.71 2.88
C ARG A 19 4.46 6.73 2.39
N VAL A 20 4.91 5.71 1.69
CA VAL A 20 4.03 4.67 1.16
C VAL A 20 4.26 3.39 1.94
N ARG A 21 3.18 2.77 2.42
CA ARG A 21 3.23 1.43 2.97
C ARG A 21 2.47 0.50 2.04
N GLY A 22 3.18 -0.45 1.48
CA GLY A 22 2.56 -1.53 0.73
C GLY A 22 2.17 -2.63 1.70
N LEU A 23 0.91 -2.97 1.72
CA LEU A 23 0.36 -3.99 2.60
C LEU A 23 -0.16 -5.15 1.75
N ALA A 24 0.01 -6.34 2.28
CA ALA A 24 -0.62 -7.52 1.72
C ALA A 24 -1.38 -8.21 2.83
N VAL A 25 -2.68 -8.39 2.63
CA VAL A 25 -3.55 -8.99 3.62
C VAL A 25 -4.05 -10.32 3.07
N SER A 26 -3.76 -11.41 3.78
CA SER A 26 -4.18 -12.73 3.34
C SER A 26 -5.61 -13.01 3.77
N ASN A 27 -6.32 -13.72 2.90
CA ASN A 27 -7.63 -14.26 3.23
C ASN A 27 -7.43 -15.73 3.64
N PRO A 28 -7.65 -16.08 4.91
CA PRO A 28 -7.42 -17.45 5.36
C PRO A 28 -8.34 -18.47 4.69
N ALA A 29 -9.47 -18.06 4.17
CA ALA A 29 -10.39 -18.98 3.50
C ALA A 29 -9.89 -19.39 2.11
N THR A 30 -9.17 -18.50 1.43
CA THR A 30 -8.71 -18.75 0.05
C THR A 30 -7.20 -18.89 -0.07
N GLY A 31 -6.45 -18.35 0.90
CA GLY A 31 -4.99 -18.29 0.83
C GLY A 31 -4.45 -17.19 -0.08
N PHE A 32 -5.32 -16.39 -0.66
CA PHE A 32 -4.89 -15.29 -1.53
C PHE A 32 -4.56 -14.04 -0.73
N TRP A 33 -3.69 -13.22 -1.28
CA TRP A 33 -3.25 -11.95 -0.71
C TRP A 33 -3.81 -10.79 -1.51
N THR A 34 -4.40 -9.84 -0.82
CA THR A 34 -4.98 -8.63 -1.42
C THR A 34 -4.03 -7.46 -1.20
N PRO A 35 -3.69 -6.70 -2.25
CA PRO A 35 -2.85 -5.52 -2.09
C PRO A 35 -3.64 -4.36 -1.49
N CYS A 36 -2.97 -3.63 -0.60
CA CYS A 36 -3.52 -2.46 0.07
C CYS A 36 -2.38 -1.48 0.30
N ALA A 37 -2.58 -0.21 0.04
CA ALA A 37 -1.53 0.79 0.20
C ALA A 37 -2.00 1.92 1.11
N ASP A 38 -1.13 2.32 2.01
CA ASP A 38 -1.33 3.44 2.93
C ASP A 38 -0.39 4.56 2.48
N VAL A 39 -0.94 5.71 2.12
CA VAL A 39 -0.18 6.86 1.66
C VAL A 39 -0.28 7.96 2.71
N ARG A 40 0.87 8.39 3.20
CA ARG A 40 0.97 9.44 4.22
C ARG A 40 1.95 10.51 3.78
N THR A 41 1.77 11.72 4.31
CA THR A 41 2.80 12.75 4.16
C THR A 41 4.00 12.33 4.98
N ARG A 42 5.19 12.56 4.44
CA ARG A 42 6.42 12.20 5.12
C ARG A 42 6.69 13.10 6.33
N ALA A 43 6.30 14.37 6.22
CA ALA A 43 6.63 15.36 7.24
C ALA A 43 5.84 15.15 8.53
N ASP A 44 4.51 15.04 8.44
CA ASP A 44 3.64 14.96 9.63
C ASP A 44 2.93 13.61 9.75
N ARG A 45 3.22 12.68 8.84
CA ARG A 45 2.66 11.33 8.84
C ARG A 45 1.15 11.28 8.76
N ARG A 46 0.54 12.34 8.24
CA ARG A 46 -0.91 12.38 8.06
C ARG A 46 -1.31 11.48 6.90
N ARG A 47 -2.29 10.61 7.16
CA ARG A 47 -2.80 9.75 6.10
C ARG A 47 -3.56 10.57 5.08
N LEU A 48 -3.21 10.39 3.82
CA LEU A 48 -3.92 11.00 2.70
C LEU A 48 -4.92 10.07 2.08
N CYS A 49 -4.59 8.79 1.97
CA CYS A 49 -5.52 7.81 1.45
C CYS A 49 -5.09 6.41 1.84
N LEU A 50 -6.05 5.51 1.74
CA LEU A 50 -5.84 4.07 1.87
C LEU A 50 -6.42 3.43 0.61
N LEU A 51 -5.55 2.81 -0.17
CA LEU A 51 -5.93 2.19 -1.43
C LEU A 51 -6.09 0.69 -1.26
N ARG A 52 -7.07 0.12 -1.93
CA ARG A 52 -7.29 -1.33 -1.97
C ARG A 52 -7.60 -1.74 -3.38
N ASP A 53 -7.15 -2.91 -3.75
CA ASP A 53 -7.46 -3.48 -5.05
C ASP A 53 -7.93 -4.94 -4.88
N PRO A 54 -9.20 -5.13 -4.51
CA PRO A 54 -9.71 -6.48 -4.30
C PRO A 54 -9.88 -7.28 -5.59
N SER A 55 -9.79 -6.62 -6.75
CA SER A 55 -9.90 -7.30 -8.03
C SER A 55 -8.60 -8.00 -8.43
N HIS A 56 -7.49 -7.67 -7.76
CA HIS A 56 -6.21 -8.32 -7.99
C HIS A 56 -5.79 -9.04 -6.71
N VAL A 57 -5.65 -10.35 -6.81
CA VAL A 57 -5.19 -11.15 -5.68
C VAL A 57 -4.00 -12.00 -6.11
N TYR A 58 -3.16 -12.33 -5.16
CA TYR A 58 -1.90 -13.03 -5.40
C TYR A 58 -1.77 -14.19 -4.44
N LEU A 59 -1.08 -15.23 -4.89
CA LEU A 59 -0.72 -16.34 -4.01
C LEU A 59 0.47 -16.00 -3.11
N ASN A 60 1.18 -14.94 -3.45
CA ASN A 60 2.40 -14.53 -2.77
C ASN A 60 2.22 -13.13 -2.19
N GLY A 61 2.48 -12.99 -0.88
CA GLY A 61 2.34 -11.69 -0.22
C GLY A 61 3.30 -10.63 -0.73
N GLN A 62 4.50 -11.01 -1.16
CA GLN A 62 5.47 -10.06 -1.70
C GLN A 62 4.99 -9.46 -3.02
N GLU A 63 4.36 -10.26 -3.87
CA GLU A 63 3.80 -9.77 -5.12
C GLU A 63 2.65 -8.78 -4.86
N ALA A 64 1.81 -9.09 -3.87
CA ALA A 64 0.73 -8.20 -3.47
C ALA A 64 1.30 -6.87 -2.94
N GLN A 65 2.39 -6.91 -2.16
CA GLN A 65 3.03 -5.70 -1.68
C GLN A 65 3.59 -4.85 -2.82
N ARG A 66 4.20 -5.46 -3.81
CA ARG A 66 4.71 -4.74 -4.99
C ARG A 66 3.58 -4.07 -5.75
N HIS A 67 2.48 -4.78 -5.93
CA HIS A 67 1.29 -4.22 -6.55
C HIS A 67 0.78 -3.02 -5.75
N ALA A 68 0.74 -3.15 -4.43
CA ALA A 68 0.28 -2.08 -3.55
C ALA A 68 1.14 -0.83 -3.68
N ILE A 69 2.46 -0.98 -3.68
CA ILE A 69 3.37 0.15 -3.82
C ILE A 69 3.21 0.80 -5.20
N ALA A 70 3.13 0.01 -6.25
CA ALA A 70 2.93 0.53 -7.61
C ALA A 70 1.61 1.29 -7.71
N MET A 71 0.55 0.77 -7.11
CA MET A 71 -0.76 1.41 -7.07
C MET A 71 -0.67 2.78 -6.37
N ALA A 72 0.06 2.83 -5.26
CA ALA A 72 0.25 4.09 -4.54
C ALA A 72 1.04 5.11 -5.35
N GLU A 73 2.09 4.67 -6.03
CA GLU A 73 2.89 5.55 -6.88
C GLU A 73 2.05 6.14 -8.02
N ILE A 74 1.23 5.31 -8.64
CA ILE A 74 0.33 5.77 -9.70
C ILE A 74 -0.64 6.81 -9.15
N TRP A 75 -1.19 6.56 -7.97
CA TRP A 75 -2.11 7.50 -7.32
C TRP A 75 -1.42 8.83 -7.04
N ILE A 76 -0.20 8.77 -6.47
CA ILE A 76 0.58 9.97 -6.16
C ILE A 76 0.88 10.76 -7.44
N ASP A 77 1.32 10.08 -8.49
CA ASP A 77 1.64 10.73 -9.76
C ASP A 77 0.43 11.44 -10.36
N GLY A 78 -0.75 10.86 -10.19
CA GLY A 78 -1.98 11.48 -10.68
C GLY A 78 -2.43 12.67 -9.87
N GLN A 79 -2.23 12.63 -8.54
CA GLN A 79 -2.70 13.68 -7.64
C GLN A 79 -1.66 14.76 -7.40
N TYR A 80 -0.39 14.39 -7.41
CA TYR A 80 0.73 15.29 -7.07
C TYR A 80 1.87 15.07 -8.06
N PRO A 81 1.71 15.51 -9.32
CA PRO A 81 2.73 15.22 -10.34
C PRO A 81 4.13 15.73 -9.99
N ALA A 82 4.21 16.85 -9.28
CA ALA A 82 5.48 17.43 -8.86
C ALA A 82 5.93 16.96 -7.48
N GLY A 83 5.14 16.06 -6.86
CA GLY A 83 5.38 15.63 -5.49
C GLY A 83 4.88 16.65 -4.48
N ILE A 84 5.05 16.32 -3.19
CA ILE A 84 4.65 17.21 -2.13
C ILE A 84 5.63 18.38 -2.05
N GLY A 85 5.08 19.59 -1.83
CA GLY A 85 5.88 20.79 -1.80
C GLY A 85 6.07 21.43 -3.15
N GLY A 86 5.92 20.70 -4.24
CA GLY A 86 5.99 21.23 -5.59
C GLY A 86 7.26 21.98 -5.94
N ILE A 87 8.31 21.80 -5.17
CA ILE A 87 9.56 22.50 -5.35
C ILE A 87 10.48 21.64 -6.20
N PRO A 88 10.98 22.21 -7.28
CA PRO A 88 11.92 21.48 -8.15
C PRO A 88 13.17 21.05 -7.41
#